data_c0acf57ac9d1673a20d73ad84b521e1c
#
_entry.id   c0acf57ac9d1673a20d73ad84b521e1c
#
_cell.length_a   1.000
_cell.length_b   1.000
_cell.length_c   1.000
_cell.angle_alpha   90.00
_cell.angle_beta   90.00
_cell.angle_gamma   90.00
#
_symmetry.space_group_name_H-M   'P 1'
#
loop_
_entity.id
_entity.type
_entity.pdbx_description
1 polymer ?
#
loop_
_entity_poly.entity_id
_entity_poly.type
_entity_poly.pdbx_seq_one_letter_code
_entity_poly.pdbx_strand_id
1 'polypeptide(L)'
;MNLIKMDGFFHPSQAKGAVHIIGCGAVGSSIAFILAHCGVTNFVLYDDDTVESHNIANQMFREKDIGWPKVEALRDILVEINPEIADEIRIVNGKYVDQPLSGYVFLCVDSIAVRKAVAQSQQYNPEILTLSDVRLGLT
;
A
#
# COMPACT_ATOMS: atom_id res chain seq x y z
N MET A 1 0.36 -0.35 -15.22
CA MET A 1 -0.38 -1.12 -14.22
C MET A 1 -1.85 -1.11 -14.58
N ASN A 2 -2.44 -2.27 -14.64
CA ASN A 2 -3.85 -2.37 -14.99
C ASN A 2 -4.68 -2.68 -13.76
N LEU A 3 -5.12 -1.63 -13.07
CA LEU A 3 -5.92 -1.77 -11.86
C LEU A 3 -7.35 -2.24 -12.12
N ILE A 4 -7.81 -2.16 -13.37
CA ILE A 4 -9.15 -2.65 -13.72
C ILE A 4 -9.25 -4.15 -13.48
N LYS A 5 -8.16 -4.89 -13.68
CA LYS A 5 -8.16 -6.33 -13.45
C LYS A 5 -8.34 -6.72 -11.98
N MET A 6 -8.11 -5.80 -11.07
CA MET A 6 -8.34 -6.06 -9.64
C MET A 6 -9.82 -6.16 -9.32
N ASP A 7 -10.66 -5.52 -10.09
CA ASP A 7 -12.11 -5.52 -9.88
C ASP A 7 -12.72 -6.93 -9.95
N GLY A 8 -12.15 -7.81 -10.78
CA GLY A 8 -12.60 -9.18 -10.90
C GLY A 8 -12.26 -10.06 -9.69
N PHE A 9 -11.28 -9.64 -8.88
CA PHE A 9 -10.80 -10.40 -7.72
C PHE A 9 -11.11 -9.73 -6.40
N PHE A 10 -11.39 -8.44 -6.42
CA PHE A 10 -11.43 -7.63 -5.23
C PHE A 10 -12.46 -6.51 -5.39
N HIS A 11 -13.47 -6.54 -4.53
CA HIS A 11 -14.46 -5.48 -4.46
C HIS A 11 -14.17 -4.62 -3.25
N PRO A 12 -13.54 -3.43 -3.42
CA PRO A 12 -13.08 -2.62 -2.30
C PRO A 12 -14.18 -2.29 -1.28
N SER A 13 -15.38 -2.03 -1.76
CA SER A 13 -16.51 -1.72 -0.88
C SER A 13 -16.95 -2.88 -0.01
N GLN A 14 -16.53 -4.11 -0.34
CA GLN A 14 -16.85 -5.33 0.40
C GLN A 14 -15.66 -5.87 1.17
N ALA A 15 -14.52 -5.18 1.13
CA ALA A 15 -13.32 -5.61 1.84
C ALA A 15 -13.56 -5.56 3.35
N LYS A 16 -13.49 -6.72 3.99
CA LYS A 16 -13.71 -6.85 5.43
C LYS A 16 -12.42 -6.93 6.23
N GLY A 17 -11.31 -7.21 5.58
CA GLY A 17 -10.00 -7.27 6.21
C GLY A 17 -9.21 -5.99 5.99
N ALA A 18 -8.05 -5.89 6.64
CA ALA A 18 -7.13 -4.81 6.40
C ALA A 18 -6.55 -4.91 4.99
N VAL A 19 -6.18 -3.77 4.43
CA VAL A 19 -5.40 -3.70 3.19
C VAL A 19 -3.98 -3.28 3.57
N HIS A 20 -3.04 -4.20 3.39
CA HIS A 20 -1.63 -3.96 3.69
C HIS A 20 -0.91 -3.53 2.41
N ILE A 21 -0.28 -2.37 2.45
CA ILE A 21 0.53 -1.85 1.34
C ILE A 21 1.99 -1.91 1.79
N ILE A 22 2.73 -2.87 1.30
CA ILE A 22 4.14 -3.05 1.63
C ILE A 22 4.98 -2.35 0.57
N GLY A 23 5.47 -1.15 0.90
CA GLY A 23 6.14 -0.24 -0.02
C GLY A 23 5.20 0.83 -0.53
N CYS A 24 5.53 2.10 -0.25
CA CYS A 24 4.67 3.26 -0.56
C CYS A 24 5.31 4.19 -1.61
N GLY A 25 6.03 3.62 -2.57
CA GLY A 25 6.58 4.36 -3.70
C GLY A 25 5.54 4.60 -4.79
N ALA A 26 5.97 4.58 -6.05
CA ALA A 26 5.09 4.87 -7.19
C ALA A 26 3.90 3.92 -7.26
N VAL A 27 4.14 2.63 -7.12
CA VAL A 27 3.08 1.62 -7.22
C VAL A 27 2.21 1.64 -5.97
N GLY A 28 2.82 1.56 -4.79
CA GLY A 28 2.08 1.44 -3.52
C GLY A 28 1.25 2.67 -3.22
N SER A 29 1.79 3.88 -3.43
CA SER A 29 1.03 5.10 -3.19
C SER A 29 -0.15 5.22 -4.16
N SER A 30 0.03 4.81 -5.42
CA SER A 30 -1.03 4.85 -6.42
C SER A 30 -2.15 3.87 -6.10
N ILE A 31 -1.80 2.65 -5.68
CA ILE A 31 -2.78 1.64 -5.29
C ILE A 31 -3.60 2.12 -4.10
N ALA A 32 -2.93 2.62 -3.06
CA ALA A 32 -3.62 3.14 -1.86
C ALA A 32 -4.58 4.27 -2.23
N PHE A 33 -4.13 5.20 -3.07
CA PHE A 33 -4.93 6.33 -3.53
C PHE A 33 -6.21 5.84 -4.23
N ILE A 34 -6.06 4.92 -5.18
CA ILE A 34 -7.19 4.40 -5.95
C ILE A 34 -8.16 3.62 -5.06
N LEU A 35 -7.63 2.77 -4.18
CA LEU A 35 -8.48 1.97 -3.29
C LEU A 35 -9.25 2.86 -2.32
N ALA A 36 -8.64 3.92 -1.81
CA ALA A 36 -9.34 4.87 -0.96
C ALA A 36 -10.51 5.55 -1.70
N HIS A 37 -10.30 5.93 -2.97
CA HIS A 37 -11.38 6.46 -3.80
C HIS A 37 -12.47 5.43 -4.07
N CYS A 38 -12.13 4.14 -4.05
CA CYS A 38 -13.10 3.06 -4.22
C CYS A 38 -13.83 2.68 -2.92
N GLY A 39 -13.53 3.35 -1.82
CA GLY A 39 -14.23 3.14 -0.56
C GLY A 39 -13.52 2.24 0.45
N VAL A 40 -12.29 1.83 0.20
CA VAL A 40 -11.50 1.08 1.19
C VAL A 40 -11.19 1.98 2.37
N THR A 41 -11.33 1.46 3.58
CA THR A 41 -11.21 2.26 4.80
C THR A 41 -10.07 1.82 5.72
N ASN A 42 -9.69 0.56 5.67
CA ASN A 42 -8.77 -0.03 6.66
C ASN A 42 -7.43 -0.34 5.98
N PHE A 43 -6.45 0.54 6.18
CA PHE A 43 -5.12 0.39 5.57
C PHE A 43 -4.05 0.17 6.62
N VAL A 44 -3.02 -0.61 6.24
CA VAL A 44 -1.74 -0.65 6.96
C VAL A 44 -0.64 -0.36 5.95
N LEU A 45 0.11 0.71 6.18
CA LEU A 45 1.12 1.22 5.25
C LEU A 45 2.52 0.96 5.80
N TYR A 46 3.39 0.38 4.99
CA TYR A 46 4.78 0.05 5.39
C TYR A 46 5.75 0.72 4.43
N ASP A 47 6.64 1.55 4.94
CA ASP A 47 7.76 2.11 4.19
C ASP A 47 8.72 2.77 5.17
N ASP A 48 10.02 2.74 4.89
CA ASP A 48 11.03 3.38 5.73
C ASP A 48 11.61 4.64 5.10
N ASP A 49 11.16 5.01 3.90
CA ASP A 49 11.66 6.16 3.18
C ASP A 49 10.96 7.46 3.57
N THR A 50 11.65 8.55 3.28
CA THR A 50 11.15 9.91 3.37
C THR A 50 10.83 10.42 1.98
N VAL A 51 9.82 11.28 1.86
CA VAL A 51 9.46 11.89 0.59
C VAL A 51 10.56 12.85 0.15
N GLU A 52 11.05 12.69 -1.07
CA GLU A 52 12.06 13.55 -1.67
C GLU A 52 11.50 14.24 -2.90
N SER A 53 12.15 15.32 -3.33
CA SER A 53 11.65 16.15 -4.44
C SER A 53 11.44 15.35 -5.73
N HIS A 54 12.30 14.36 -6.01
CA HIS A 54 12.14 13.54 -7.22
C HIS A 54 10.96 12.57 -7.15
N ASN A 55 10.39 12.34 -5.98
CA ASN A 55 9.21 11.48 -5.85
C ASN A 55 7.93 12.15 -6.38
N ILE A 56 7.92 13.48 -6.44
CA ILE A 56 6.70 14.22 -6.82
C ILE A 56 6.28 13.90 -8.26
N ALA A 57 7.25 13.65 -9.14
CA ALA A 57 6.98 13.44 -10.55
C ALA A 57 6.26 12.12 -10.85
N ASN A 58 6.49 11.07 -10.05
CA ASN A 58 5.98 9.72 -10.35
C ASN A 58 5.32 9.01 -9.19
N GLN A 59 5.11 9.69 -8.07
CA GLN A 59 4.41 9.16 -6.90
C GLN A 59 3.29 10.12 -6.51
N MET A 60 2.42 9.69 -5.63
CA MET A 60 1.23 10.47 -5.26
C MET A 60 1.51 11.61 -4.27
N PHE A 61 2.77 11.84 -3.94
CA PHE A 61 3.16 12.83 -2.93
C PHE A 61 3.14 14.25 -3.49
N ARG A 62 2.97 15.22 -2.58
CA ARG A 62 2.86 16.64 -2.88
C ARG A 62 4.13 17.36 -2.43
N GLU A 63 4.39 18.55 -2.97
CA GLU A 63 5.55 19.34 -2.57
C GLU A 63 5.61 19.57 -1.06
N LYS A 64 4.46 19.78 -0.42
CA LYS A 64 4.40 19.97 1.03
C LYS A 64 4.77 18.72 1.83
N ASP A 65 4.81 17.56 1.17
CA ASP A 65 5.15 16.30 1.82
C ASP A 65 6.67 16.05 1.87
N ILE A 66 7.47 16.82 1.14
CA ILE A 66 8.92 16.64 1.10
C ILE A 66 9.48 16.75 2.52
N GLY A 67 10.30 15.75 2.90
CA GLY A 67 10.89 15.67 4.22
C GLY A 67 10.09 14.85 5.22
N TRP A 68 8.87 14.50 4.91
CA TRP A 68 8.03 13.66 5.77
C TRP A 68 8.21 12.18 5.46
N PRO A 69 8.05 11.29 6.44
CA PRO A 69 8.00 9.85 6.13
C PRO A 69 6.89 9.56 5.13
N LYS A 70 7.19 8.70 4.15
CA LYS A 70 6.21 8.38 3.10
C LYS A 70 4.90 7.84 3.67
N VAL A 71 4.96 7.02 4.72
CA VAL A 71 3.74 6.45 5.32
C VAL A 71 2.88 7.53 5.97
N GLU A 72 3.48 8.54 6.59
CA GLU A 72 2.73 9.65 7.20
C GLU A 72 2.10 10.54 6.13
N ALA A 73 2.87 10.87 5.09
CA ALA A 73 2.37 11.67 3.98
C ALA A 73 1.24 10.95 3.24
N LEU A 74 1.38 9.66 3.02
CA LEU A 74 0.34 8.89 2.35
C LEU A 74 -0.93 8.80 3.21
N ARG A 75 -0.80 8.58 4.50
CA ARG A 75 -1.97 8.62 5.40
C ARG A 75 -2.71 9.95 5.28
N ASP A 76 -1.97 11.05 5.23
CA ASP A 76 -2.56 12.39 5.08
C ASP A 76 -3.37 12.50 3.79
N ILE A 77 -2.83 11.98 2.69
CA ILE A 77 -3.52 11.96 1.41
C ILE A 77 -4.81 11.15 1.48
N LEU A 78 -4.76 9.98 2.11
CA LEU A 78 -5.93 9.11 2.23
C LEU A 78 -7.01 9.74 3.11
N VAL A 79 -6.61 10.44 4.16
CA VAL A 79 -7.55 11.15 5.04
C VAL A 79 -8.21 12.32 4.31
N GLU A 80 -7.50 12.99 3.40
CA GLU A 80 -8.11 14.03 2.56
C GLU A 80 -9.20 13.45 1.65
N ILE A 81 -9.01 12.23 1.15
CA ILE A 81 -10.01 11.56 0.31
C ILE A 81 -11.24 11.20 1.15
N ASN A 82 -11.03 10.67 2.35
CA ASN A 82 -12.11 10.28 3.25
C ASN A 82 -11.71 10.55 4.70
N PRO A 83 -12.10 11.71 5.26
CA PRO A 83 -11.70 12.07 6.63
C PRO A 83 -12.18 11.10 7.70
N GLU A 84 -13.21 10.32 7.45
CA GLU A 84 -13.77 9.39 8.42
C GLU A 84 -12.86 8.21 8.71
N ILE A 85 -11.88 7.91 7.82
CA ILE A 85 -11.03 6.73 7.98
C ILE A 85 -9.73 7.00 8.75
N ALA A 86 -9.55 8.21 9.28
CA ALA A 86 -8.29 8.57 9.94
C ALA A 86 -7.87 7.57 11.02
N ASP A 87 -8.81 7.08 11.82
CA ASP A 87 -8.54 6.14 12.89
C ASP A 87 -8.36 4.70 12.42
N GLU A 88 -8.64 4.42 11.15
CA GLU A 88 -8.54 3.08 10.57
C GLU A 88 -7.27 2.88 9.76
N ILE A 89 -6.45 3.93 9.61
CA ILE A 89 -5.18 3.85 8.90
C ILE A 89 -4.06 3.68 9.90
N ARG A 90 -3.35 2.55 9.81
CA ARG A 90 -2.16 2.27 10.62
C ARG A 90 -0.94 2.44 9.75
N ILE A 91 0.13 2.98 10.32
CA ILE A 91 1.38 3.16 9.61
C ILE A 91 2.51 2.47 10.34
N VAL A 92 3.44 1.91 9.57
CA VAL A 92 4.70 1.35 10.08
C VAL A 92 5.81 2.09 9.35
N ASN A 93 6.44 3.04 10.05
CA ASN A 93 7.57 3.79 9.51
C ASN A 93 8.83 2.94 9.66
N GLY A 94 8.97 1.97 8.77
CA GLY A 94 10.04 1.00 8.81
C GLY A 94 9.84 -0.04 7.72
N LYS A 95 10.83 -0.88 7.53
CA LYS A 95 10.73 -1.97 6.59
C LYS A 95 9.79 -3.04 7.13
N TYR A 96 9.08 -3.71 6.22
CA TYR A 96 8.38 -4.92 6.60
C TYR A 96 9.41 -6.00 6.95
N VAL A 97 9.30 -6.55 8.15
CA VAL A 97 10.22 -7.60 8.62
C VAL A 97 9.47 -8.91 8.80
N ASP A 98 8.49 -8.93 9.68
CA ASP A 98 7.70 -10.13 9.95
C ASP A 98 6.43 -9.76 10.73
N GLN A 99 5.89 -8.58 10.47
CA GLN A 99 4.65 -8.15 11.11
C GLN A 99 3.50 -9.04 10.65
N PRO A 100 2.52 -9.30 11.50
CA PRO A 100 1.36 -10.12 11.13
C PRO A 100 0.62 -9.53 9.93
N LEU A 101 0.28 -10.37 8.98
CA LEU A 101 -0.47 -9.99 7.78
C LEU A 101 -1.80 -10.71 7.76
N SER A 102 -2.83 -10.02 7.29
CA SER A 102 -4.16 -10.56 7.12
C SER A 102 -4.90 -9.79 6.04
N GLY A 103 -5.99 -10.33 5.53
CA GLY A 103 -6.81 -9.67 4.54
C GLY A 103 -6.14 -9.56 3.19
N TYR A 104 -5.97 -8.35 2.69
CA TYR A 104 -5.44 -8.10 1.35
C TYR A 104 -4.05 -7.50 1.47
N VAL A 105 -3.07 -8.12 0.80
CA VAL A 105 -1.67 -7.73 0.89
C VAL A 105 -1.16 -7.38 -0.50
N PHE A 106 -0.63 -6.16 -0.65
CA PHE A 106 -0.02 -5.69 -1.89
C PHE A 106 1.48 -5.52 -1.67
N LEU A 107 2.27 -6.32 -2.38
CA LEU A 107 3.74 -6.24 -2.33
C LEU A 107 4.18 -5.26 -3.40
N CYS A 108 4.60 -4.07 -2.97
CA CYS A 108 4.96 -2.96 -3.85
C CYS A 108 6.40 -2.48 -3.65
N VAL A 109 7.23 -3.30 -3.01
CA VAL A 109 8.66 -3.01 -2.82
C VAL A 109 9.43 -3.38 -4.09
N ASP A 110 10.55 -2.68 -4.34
CA ASP A 110 11.37 -2.94 -5.52
C ASP A 110 12.18 -4.23 -5.40
N SER A 111 12.57 -4.61 -4.19
CA SER A 111 13.45 -5.75 -3.96
C SER A 111 12.76 -7.08 -4.27
N ILE A 112 13.29 -7.80 -5.25
CA ILE A 112 12.80 -9.15 -5.58
C ILE A 112 13.03 -10.11 -4.41
N ALA A 113 14.15 -9.96 -3.71
CA ALA A 113 14.46 -10.80 -2.55
C ALA A 113 13.41 -10.63 -1.45
N VAL A 114 13.01 -9.40 -1.14
CA VAL A 114 11.97 -9.11 -0.14
C VAL A 114 10.63 -9.69 -0.59
N ARG A 115 10.27 -9.52 -1.87
CA ARG A 115 9.03 -10.07 -2.42
C ARG A 115 8.96 -11.58 -2.25
N LYS A 116 10.05 -12.27 -2.62
CA LYS A 116 10.12 -13.73 -2.48
C LYS A 116 10.03 -14.16 -1.02
N ALA A 117 10.75 -13.47 -0.14
CA ALA A 117 10.74 -13.80 1.29
C ALA A 117 9.34 -13.68 1.89
N VAL A 118 8.62 -12.61 1.58
CA VAL A 118 7.25 -12.40 2.06
C VAL A 118 6.33 -13.46 1.48
N ALA A 119 6.38 -13.69 0.17
CA ALA A 119 5.52 -14.67 -0.48
C ALA A 119 5.73 -16.07 0.11
N GLN A 120 6.98 -16.48 0.33
CA GLN A 120 7.29 -17.78 0.89
C GLN A 120 6.84 -17.91 2.35
N SER A 121 7.06 -16.87 3.15
CA SER A 121 6.70 -16.91 4.57
C SER A 121 5.19 -16.91 4.78
N GLN A 122 4.41 -16.36 3.83
CA GLN A 122 2.97 -16.17 3.97
C GLN A 122 2.13 -17.12 3.11
N GLN A 123 2.74 -18.02 2.33
CA GLN A 123 2.00 -18.83 1.36
C GLN A 123 0.94 -19.75 1.99
N TYR A 124 1.10 -20.08 3.27
CA TYR A 124 0.13 -20.92 3.98
C TYR A 124 -0.60 -20.18 5.10
N ASN A 125 -0.54 -18.85 5.09
CA ASN A 125 -1.23 -18.05 6.09
C ASN A 125 -2.73 -17.97 5.77
N PRO A 126 -3.60 -18.62 6.57
CA PRO A 126 -5.03 -18.65 6.28
C PRO A 126 -5.73 -17.30 6.49
N GLU A 127 -5.07 -16.35 7.17
CA GLU A 127 -5.64 -15.02 7.40
C GLU A 127 -5.53 -14.12 6.17
N ILE A 128 -4.68 -14.46 5.20
CA ILE A 128 -4.53 -13.70 3.97
C ILE A 128 -5.57 -14.16 2.95
N LEU A 129 -6.41 -13.23 2.52
CA LEU A 129 -7.41 -13.49 1.49
C LEU A 129 -6.83 -13.34 0.09
N THR A 130 -5.95 -12.37 -0.10
CA THR A 130 -5.31 -12.12 -1.39
C THR A 130 -3.91 -11.56 -1.17
N LEU A 131 -2.92 -12.13 -1.86
CA LEU A 131 -1.56 -11.63 -1.88
C LEU A 131 -1.22 -11.25 -3.33
N SER A 132 -1.01 -9.97 -3.58
CA SER A 132 -0.73 -9.45 -4.92
C SER A 132 0.69 -8.89 -4.98
N ASP A 133 1.50 -9.41 -5.90
CA ASP A 133 2.83 -8.89 -6.20
C ASP A 133 2.69 -7.93 -7.38
N VAL A 134 2.75 -6.63 -7.10
CA VAL A 134 2.43 -5.59 -8.08
C VAL A 134 3.69 -4.87 -8.51
N ARG A 135 3.86 -4.76 -9.83
CA ARG A 135 4.99 -4.07 -10.44
C ARG A 135 4.51 -3.14 -11.53
N LEU A 136 5.28 -2.07 -11.75
CA LEU A 136 5.14 -1.33 -12.98
C LEU A 136 5.69 -2.21 -14.11
N GLY A 137 4.84 -2.54 -15.06
CA GLY A 137 5.28 -3.29 -16.21
C GLY A 137 6.12 -2.43 -17.11
N LEU A 138 7.43 -2.57 -17.01
CA LEU A 138 8.35 -1.99 -17.97
C LEU A 138 8.65 -3.07 -18.99
N THR A 139 8.02 -2.95 -20.09
CA THR A 139 8.32 -3.81 -21.23
C THR A 139 9.22 -3.10 -22.19
#